data_75ea705db212a85f5d5db0188b47ce3b
#
_entry.id   75ea705db212a85f5d5db0188b47ce3b
#
_cell.length_a   1.000
_cell.length_b   1.000
_cell.length_c   1.000
_cell.angle_alpha   90.00
_cell.angle_beta   90.00
_cell.angle_gamma   90.00
#
_symmetry.space_group_name_H-M   'P 1'
#
loop_
_entity.id
_entity.type
_entity.pdbx_description
1 polymer ?
#
loop_
_entity_poly.entity_id
_entity_poly.type
_entity_poly.pdbx_seq_one_letter_code
_entity_poly.pdbx_strand_id
1 'polypeptide(L)'
;GEPLQFVVGNWTFRYLVLAVDGRALNARPETEVVAGYAIDLLKSRRNVDGEKAVVADLGTGSGAIALSIACELSNVEVHATDLSHEALALARSNLAGLGVAGVKVNFYEGDWFDALPEELAGGLDLLISNPPYVPSNVDLPPAVADWEPSMALVAEQDGFIHLDLLTRRARVWLRPSGWLVLECGSEQTSRLHALAIARGFEDVTGGDDLSGASRFVVARKPIDDVANSQRLAAEQALRNGELVVAPTDTLPGLLASYADEAAVMSSYRAKDRPFEQPVPILVSGIEQAEQLVVLNDKAGVLLE
;
A
#
# COMPACT_ATOMS: atom_id res chain seq x y z
N GLY A 1 -21.28 -6.56 -24.89
CA GLY A 1 -20.74 -5.68 -25.91
C GLY A 1 -19.71 -4.75 -25.30
N GLU A 2 -18.96 -4.05 -26.12
CA GLU A 2 -17.93 -3.09 -25.69
C GLU A 2 -18.51 -1.99 -24.79
N PRO A 3 -17.88 -1.66 -23.66
CA PRO A 3 -18.31 -0.58 -22.79
C PRO A 3 -18.33 0.76 -23.53
N LEU A 4 -19.35 1.58 -23.28
CA LEU A 4 -19.50 2.88 -23.94
C LEU A 4 -18.26 3.76 -23.79
N GLN A 5 -17.62 3.72 -22.65
CA GLN A 5 -16.41 4.47 -22.31
C GLN A 5 -15.25 4.14 -23.29
N PHE A 6 -15.08 2.87 -23.62
CA PHE A 6 -14.03 2.41 -24.54
C PHE A 6 -14.36 2.79 -26.00
N VAL A 7 -15.63 2.69 -26.38
CA VAL A 7 -16.09 3.14 -27.71
C VAL A 7 -15.83 4.64 -27.90
N VAL A 8 -16.06 5.44 -26.86
CA VAL A 8 -15.83 6.90 -26.89
C VAL A 8 -14.33 7.24 -26.75
N GLY A 9 -13.55 6.34 -26.10
CA GLY A 9 -12.11 6.50 -25.88
C GLY A 9 -11.73 7.51 -24.80
N ASN A 10 -12.73 8.09 -24.13
CA ASN A 10 -12.50 8.98 -22.98
C ASN A 10 -13.69 8.92 -22.03
N TRP A 11 -13.43 9.28 -20.75
CA TRP A 11 -14.43 9.31 -19.71
C TRP A 11 -14.15 10.42 -18.71
N THR A 12 -15.21 10.98 -18.14
CA THR A 12 -15.07 12.00 -17.10
C THR A 12 -14.84 11.34 -15.76
N PHE A 13 -13.88 11.88 -15.02
CA PHE A 13 -13.64 11.53 -13.61
C PHE A 13 -13.39 12.82 -12.83
N ARG A 14 -14.28 13.15 -11.90
CA ARG A 14 -14.30 14.43 -11.21
C ARG A 14 -14.25 15.61 -12.18
N TYR A 15 -13.21 16.41 -12.17
CA TYR A 15 -13.03 17.57 -13.06
C TYR A 15 -12.15 17.26 -14.29
N LEU A 16 -11.81 16.01 -14.52
CA LEU A 16 -10.90 15.58 -15.58
C LEU A 16 -11.65 14.84 -16.67
N VAL A 17 -11.14 14.94 -17.90
CA VAL A 17 -11.48 14.04 -19.01
C VAL A 17 -10.27 13.20 -19.30
N LEU A 18 -10.37 11.90 -19.05
CA LEU A 18 -9.27 10.94 -19.14
C LEU A 18 -9.47 10.03 -20.34
N ALA A 19 -8.41 9.73 -21.06
CA ALA A 19 -8.42 8.63 -22.02
C ALA A 19 -8.62 7.31 -21.26
N VAL A 20 -9.45 6.44 -21.82
CA VAL A 20 -9.76 5.12 -21.27
C VAL A 20 -9.74 4.07 -22.37
N ASP A 21 -9.15 2.93 -22.07
CA ASP A 21 -9.12 1.75 -22.91
C ASP A 21 -8.81 0.50 -22.08
N GLY A 22 -8.69 -0.66 -22.71
CA GLY A 22 -8.48 -1.95 -22.05
C GLY A 22 -7.15 -2.13 -21.30
N ARG A 23 -6.28 -1.10 -21.21
CA ARG A 23 -5.02 -1.14 -20.47
C ARG A 23 -5.21 -0.99 -18.94
N ALA A 24 -6.30 -0.37 -18.52
CA ALA A 24 -6.60 -0.16 -17.10
C ALA A 24 -8.09 -0.27 -16.83
N LEU A 25 -8.44 -0.48 -15.54
CA LEU A 25 -9.80 -0.38 -15.07
C LEU A 25 -10.38 1.00 -15.41
N ASN A 26 -11.58 1.02 -15.97
CA ASN A 26 -12.31 2.25 -16.13
C ASN A 26 -12.76 2.78 -14.76
N ALA A 27 -12.31 3.98 -14.40
CA ALA A 27 -12.60 4.57 -13.10
C ALA A 27 -14.13 4.68 -12.87
N ARG A 28 -14.57 4.22 -11.71
CA ARG A 28 -15.98 4.14 -11.35
C ARG A 28 -16.47 5.42 -10.66
N PRO A 29 -17.78 5.73 -10.74
CA PRO A 29 -18.35 6.88 -10.02
C PRO A 29 -18.12 6.82 -8.50
N GLU A 30 -18.11 5.62 -7.92
CA GLU A 30 -17.83 5.38 -6.51
C GLU A 30 -16.40 5.85 -6.15
N THR A 31 -15.45 5.61 -7.02
CA THR A 31 -14.06 6.03 -6.84
C THR A 31 -13.90 7.56 -6.83
N GLU A 32 -14.80 8.30 -7.51
CA GLU A 32 -14.82 9.77 -7.41
C GLU A 32 -15.12 10.27 -6.00
N VAL A 33 -16.00 9.55 -5.28
CA VAL A 33 -16.33 9.87 -3.88
C VAL A 33 -15.11 9.60 -2.99
N VAL A 34 -14.42 8.47 -3.20
CA VAL A 34 -13.21 8.10 -2.46
C VAL A 34 -12.10 9.14 -2.67
N ALA A 35 -11.84 9.53 -3.93
CA ALA A 35 -10.88 10.57 -4.26
C ALA A 35 -11.27 11.92 -3.65
N GLY A 36 -12.56 12.28 -3.67
CA GLY A 36 -13.07 13.49 -3.05
C GLY A 36 -12.82 13.54 -1.55
N TYR A 37 -13.10 12.45 -0.87
CA TYR A 37 -12.87 12.35 0.58
C TYR A 37 -11.36 12.50 0.91
N ALA A 38 -10.49 11.85 0.17
CA ALA A 38 -9.05 11.98 0.32
C ALA A 38 -8.56 13.42 0.11
N ILE A 39 -9.07 14.11 -0.91
CA ILE A 39 -8.76 15.51 -1.17
C ILE A 39 -9.23 16.41 -0.02
N ASP A 40 -10.39 16.17 0.55
CA ASP A 40 -10.92 16.97 1.67
C ASP A 40 -10.12 16.71 2.97
N LEU A 41 -9.65 15.49 3.22
CA LEU A 41 -8.70 15.21 4.29
C LEU A 41 -7.41 16.04 4.13
N LEU A 42 -6.85 16.07 2.92
CA LEU A 42 -5.65 16.84 2.62
C LEU A 42 -5.86 18.37 2.76
N LYS A 43 -7.04 18.89 2.37
CA LYS A 43 -7.42 20.30 2.57
C LYS A 43 -7.56 20.65 4.04
N SER A 44 -8.07 19.72 4.87
CA SER A 44 -8.24 19.93 6.31
C SER A 44 -6.92 19.85 7.09
N ARG A 45 -5.85 19.35 6.47
CA ARG A 45 -4.51 19.33 7.03
C ARG A 45 -4.10 20.75 7.38
N ARG A 46 -3.70 20.99 8.64
CA ARG A 46 -3.05 22.26 9.00
C ARG A 46 -1.74 22.34 8.28
N ASN A 47 -1.63 23.19 7.25
CA ASN A 47 -0.36 23.51 6.61
C ASN A 47 0.52 24.20 7.66
N VAL A 48 1.41 23.43 8.26
CA VAL A 48 2.51 23.96 9.04
C VAL A 48 3.58 24.36 8.03
N ASP A 49 3.82 25.67 7.91
CA ASP A 49 4.95 26.26 7.18
C ASP A 49 5.11 25.98 5.67
N GLY A 50 4.01 25.82 4.92
CA GLY A 50 4.09 25.68 3.46
C GLY A 50 4.63 24.35 2.95
N GLU A 51 4.76 23.34 3.81
CA GLU A 51 5.15 22.01 3.41
C GLU A 51 4.12 21.37 2.48
N LYS A 52 4.61 20.73 1.41
CA LYS A 52 3.76 19.96 0.51
C LYS A 52 3.21 18.73 1.22
N ALA A 53 1.95 18.39 0.93
CA ALA A 53 1.44 17.08 1.28
C ALA A 53 2.06 16.02 0.36
N VAL A 54 2.53 14.93 0.93
CA VAL A 54 3.10 13.79 0.18
C VAL A 54 2.07 12.66 0.15
N VAL A 55 1.66 12.26 -1.04
CA VAL A 55 0.58 11.30 -1.25
C VAL A 55 1.07 10.13 -2.09
N ALA A 56 0.65 8.91 -1.71
CA ALA A 56 0.83 7.73 -2.55
C ALA A 56 -0.53 7.19 -3.02
N ASP A 57 -0.66 6.97 -4.34
CA ASP A 57 -1.76 6.26 -4.99
C ASP A 57 -1.25 4.91 -5.47
N LEU A 58 -1.64 3.82 -4.82
CA LEU A 58 -1.16 2.47 -5.10
C LEU A 58 -2.15 1.70 -5.97
N GLY A 59 -1.68 1.18 -7.11
CA GLY A 59 -2.54 0.61 -8.15
C GLY A 59 -3.29 1.71 -8.90
N THR A 60 -2.56 2.68 -9.43
CA THR A 60 -3.13 3.94 -9.96
C THR A 60 -3.94 3.76 -11.25
N GLY A 61 -3.77 2.65 -11.97
CA GLY A 61 -4.46 2.35 -13.21
C GLY A 61 -4.29 3.44 -14.27
N SER A 62 -5.39 4.06 -14.70
CA SER A 62 -5.39 5.19 -15.65
C SER A 62 -4.87 6.51 -15.07
N GLY A 63 -4.51 6.52 -13.78
CA GLY A 63 -4.09 7.72 -13.06
C GLY A 63 -5.24 8.56 -12.48
N ALA A 64 -6.47 8.07 -12.50
CA ALA A 64 -7.65 8.86 -12.19
C ALA A 64 -7.59 9.52 -10.81
N ILE A 65 -7.24 8.78 -9.75
CA ILE A 65 -7.11 9.29 -8.39
C ILE A 65 -5.90 10.24 -8.28
N ALA A 66 -4.72 9.78 -8.68
CA ALA A 66 -3.47 10.55 -8.60
C ALA A 66 -3.57 11.91 -9.32
N LEU A 67 -4.11 11.91 -10.54
CA LEU A 67 -4.26 13.12 -11.35
C LEU A 67 -5.30 14.08 -10.76
N SER A 68 -6.42 13.58 -10.20
CA SER A 68 -7.41 14.41 -9.53
C SER A 68 -6.81 15.10 -8.30
N ILE A 69 -6.08 14.39 -7.47
CA ILE A 69 -5.38 14.96 -6.31
C ILE A 69 -4.38 16.04 -6.76
N ALA A 70 -3.57 15.74 -7.78
CA ALA A 70 -2.55 16.65 -8.29
C ALA A 70 -3.14 17.91 -8.95
N CYS A 71 -4.32 17.82 -9.55
CA CYS A 71 -5.00 18.97 -10.19
C CYS A 71 -5.80 19.82 -9.20
N GLU A 72 -6.40 19.21 -8.18
CA GLU A 72 -7.27 19.92 -7.24
C GLU A 72 -6.51 20.53 -6.05
N LEU A 73 -5.25 20.13 -5.83
CA LEU A 73 -4.41 20.63 -4.75
C LEU A 73 -3.13 21.26 -5.30
N SER A 74 -2.87 22.51 -4.94
CA SER A 74 -1.69 23.24 -5.41
C SER A 74 -0.39 22.89 -4.69
N ASN A 75 -0.48 22.40 -3.46
CA ASN A 75 0.67 22.11 -2.59
C ASN A 75 0.73 20.62 -2.22
N VAL A 76 0.85 19.79 -3.24
CA VAL A 76 0.90 18.33 -3.12
C VAL A 76 2.03 17.75 -3.97
N GLU A 77 2.63 16.68 -3.49
CA GLU A 77 3.52 15.81 -4.23
C GLU A 77 2.87 14.43 -4.30
N VAL A 78 2.62 13.93 -5.51
CA VAL A 78 1.91 12.68 -5.74
C VAL A 78 2.86 11.63 -6.31
N HIS A 79 2.89 10.48 -5.68
CA HIS A 79 3.60 9.28 -6.08
C HIS A 79 2.57 8.21 -6.42
N ALA A 80 2.62 7.67 -7.63
CA ALA A 80 1.64 6.71 -8.11
C ALA A 80 2.35 5.42 -8.57
N THR A 81 1.89 4.27 -8.11
CA THR A 81 2.46 2.98 -8.49
C THR A 81 1.45 2.11 -9.22
N ASP A 82 1.92 1.29 -10.12
CA ASP A 82 1.13 0.22 -10.73
C ASP A 82 2.05 -0.93 -11.17
N LEU A 83 1.56 -2.15 -11.09
CA LEU A 83 2.27 -3.33 -11.57
C LEU A 83 2.28 -3.39 -13.10
N SER A 84 1.26 -2.82 -13.76
CA SER A 84 1.08 -2.82 -15.20
C SER A 84 1.81 -1.65 -15.86
N HIS A 85 2.82 -1.97 -16.67
CA HIS A 85 3.49 -1.00 -17.54
C HIS A 85 2.49 -0.27 -18.44
N GLU A 86 1.50 -0.98 -18.96
CA GLU A 86 0.51 -0.45 -19.89
C GLU A 86 -0.48 0.50 -19.20
N ALA A 87 -0.88 0.20 -17.97
CA ALA A 87 -1.66 1.12 -17.15
C ALA A 87 -0.89 2.42 -16.88
N LEU A 88 0.39 2.32 -16.51
CA LEU A 88 1.25 3.50 -16.32
C LEU A 88 1.47 4.29 -17.62
N ALA A 89 1.55 3.63 -18.78
CA ALA A 89 1.62 4.32 -20.06
C ALA A 89 0.33 5.13 -20.33
N LEU A 90 -0.84 4.58 -19.98
CA LEU A 90 -2.12 5.29 -20.05
C LEU A 90 -2.16 6.47 -19.07
N ALA A 91 -1.74 6.27 -17.82
CA ALA A 91 -1.69 7.32 -16.80
C ALA A 91 -0.76 8.49 -17.21
N ARG A 92 0.42 8.20 -17.76
CA ARG A 92 1.33 9.22 -18.30
C ARG A 92 0.73 9.97 -19.49
N SER A 93 0.01 9.26 -20.36
CA SER A 93 -0.72 9.87 -21.47
C SER A 93 -1.82 10.81 -20.97
N ASN A 94 -2.56 10.40 -19.95
CA ASN A 94 -3.57 11.22 -19.29
C ASN A 94 -2.95 12.46 -18.65
N LEU A 95 -1.84 12.35 -17.93
CA LEU A 95 -1.13 13.51 -17.38
C LEU A 95 -0.71 14.50 -18.48
N ALA A 96 -0.14 14.00 -19.58
CA ALA A 96 0.26 14.83 -20.72
C ALA A 96 -0.94 15.51 -21.40
N GLY A 97 -2.07 14.80 -21.49
CA GLY A 97 -3.32 15.28 -22.11
C GLY A 97 -4.02 16.39 -21.32
N LEU A 98 -3.77 16.50 -19.99
CA LEU A 98 -4.40 17.54 -19.17
C LEU A 98 -3.97 18.96 -19.57
N GLY A 99 -2.79 19.12 -20.17
CA GLY A 99 -2.29 20.42 -20.62
C GLY A 99 -2.09 21.45 -19.50
N VAL A 100 -2.15 21.03 -18.23
CA VAL A 100 -2.01 21.90 -17.05
C VAL A 100 -0.54 22.02 -16.69
N ALA A 101 0.02 23.22 -16.89
CA ALA A 101 1.40 23.49 -16.52
C ALA A 101 1.59 23.37 -15.00
N GLY A 102 2.64 22.64 -14.60
CA GLY A 102 3.01 22.49 -13.19
C GLY A 102 2.39 21.30 -12.44
N VAL A 103 1.42 20.60 -13.02
CA VAL A 103 0.93 19.34 -12.46
C VAL A 103 2.00 18.28 -12.64
N LYS A 104 2.38 17.64 -11.53
CA LYS A 104 3.40 16.58 -11.50
C LYS A 104 2.90 15.41 -10.72
N VAL A 105 3.02 14.22 -11.32
CA VAL A 105 2.84 12.94 -10.66
C VAL A 105 4.06 12.08 -10.97
N ASN A 106 4.66 11.50 -9.93
CA ASN A 106 5.79 10.58 -10.06
C ASN A 106 5.23 9.17 -10.22
N PHE A 107 5.45 8.54 -11.38
CA PHE A 107 4.95 7.20 -11.68
C PHE A 107 6.06 6.16 -11.55
N TYR A 108 5.78 5.07 -10.83
CA TYR A 108 6.70 3.97 -10.59
C TYR A 108 6.04 2.64 -10.96
N GLU A 109 6.78 1.81 -11.69
CA GLU A 109 6.34 0.45 -12.06
C GLU A 109 6.80 -0.54 -11.01
N GLY A 110 5.88 -1.37 -10.51
CA GLY A 110 6.16 -2.43 -9.56
C GLY A 110 5.02 -2.71 -8.58
N ASP A 111 5.29 -3.63 -7.66
CA ASP A 111 4.30 -4.18 -6.74
C ASP A 111 4.09 -3.28 -5.52
N TRP A 112 2.95 -2.59 -5.49
CA TRP A 112 2.49 -1.74 -4.37
C TRP A 112 3.59 -0.84 -3.81
N PHE A 113 3.99 -1.11 -2.56
CA PHE A 113 5.00 -0.34 -1.82
C PHE A 113 6.44 -0.57 -2.31
N ASP A 114 6.70 -1.72 -2.93
CA ASP A 114 8.07 -2.08 -3.35
C ASP A 114 8.52 -1.24 -4.56
N ALA A 115 7.55 -0.60 -5.24
CA ALA A 115 7.83 0.36 -6.29
C ALA A 115 8.13 1.77 -5.76
N LEU A 116 7.75 2.11 -4.53
CA LEU A 116 7.98 3.44 -3.98
C LEU A 116 9.44 3.64 -3.56
N PRO A 117 10.00 4.85 -3.75
CA PRO A 117 11.29 5.22 -3.17
C PRO A 117 11.31 5.03 -1.65
N GLU A 118 12.38 4.38 -1.13
CA GLU A 118 12.49 4.07 0.30
C GLU A 118 12.47 5.33 1.20
N GLU A 119 12.94 6.46 0.68
CA GLU A 119 12.96 7.75 1.38
C GLU A 119 11.57 8.30 1.72
N LEU A 120 10.52 7.77 1.09
CA LEU A 120 9.13 8.13 1.41
C LEU A 120 8.60 7.39 2.64
N ALA A 121 9.29 6.35 3.12
CA ALA A 121 8.85 5.59 4.27
C ALA A 121 8.74 6.47 5.52
N GLY A 122 7.58 6.45 6.16
CA GLY A 122 7.28 7.28 7.33
C GLY A 122 6.98 8.76 7.01
N GLY A 123 6.93 9.14 5.72
CA GLY A 123 6.72 10.52 5.26
C GLY A 123 5.38 10.79 4.57
N LEU A 124 4.59 9.78 4.26
CA LEU A 124 3.34 9.98 3.53
C LEU A 124 2.25 10.61 4.41
N ASP A 125 1.67 11.70 3.95
CA ASP A 125 0.48 12.32 4.55
C ASP A 125 -0.79 11.51 4.30
N LEU A 126 -0.87 10.90 3.12
CA LEU A 126 -2.00 10.09 2.72
C LEU A 126 -1.55 8.95 1.79
N LEU A 127 -2.09 7.79 2.04
CA LEU A 127 -2.02 6.61 1.18
C LEU A 127 -3.42 6.28 0.73
N ILE A 128 -3.64 6.20 -0.56
CA ILE A 128 -4.91 5.84 -1.18
C ILE A 128 -4.75 4.68 -2.15
N SER A 129 -5.75 3.83 -2.24
CA SER A 129 -5.81 2.77 -3.24
C SER A 129 -7.25 2.34 -3.52
N ASN A 130 -7.50 2.03 -4.78
CA ASN A 130 -8.62 1.20 -5.21
C ASN A 130 -8.04 -0.14 -5.71
N PRO A 131 -7.74 -1.09 -4.81
CA PRO A 131 -7.12 -2.35 -5.18
C PRO A 131 -8.13 -3.31 -5.80
N PRO A 132 -7.71 -4.36 -6.50
CA PRO A 132 -8.58 -5.47 -6.86
C PRO A 132 -9.21 -6.07 -5.59
N TYR A 133 -10.54 -6.16 -5.56
CA TYR A 133 -11.28 -6.66 -4.40
C TYR A 133 -12.43 -7.62 -4.76
N VAL A 134 -12.62 -7.96 -6.03
CA VAL A 134 -13.65 -8.93 -6.45
C VAL A 134 -13.13 -10.34 -6.19
N PRO A 135 -13.89 -11.18 -5.47
CA PRO A 135 -13.52 -12.57 -5.25
C PRO A 135 -13.39 -13.36 -6.57
N SER A 136 -12.40 -14.24 -6.65
CA SER A 136 -12.11 -15.03 -7.87
C SER A 136 -13.21 -16.02 -8.26
N ASN A 137 -14.13 -16.31 -7.35
CA ASN A 137 -15.30 -17.18 -7.57
C ASN A 137 -16.57 -16.44 -8.00
N VAL A 138 -16.48 -15.12 -8.22
CA VAL A 138 -17.62 -14.30 -8.68
C VAL A 138 -17.54 -14.14 -10.20
N ASP A 139 -18.62 -14.49 -10.87
CA ASP A 139 -18.74 -14.27 -12.31
C ASP A 139 -18.89 -12.78 -12.63
N LEU A 140 -17.96 -12.25 -13.39
CA LEU A 140 -18.02 -10.86 -13.86
C LEU A 140 -19.00 -10.72 -15.03
N PRO A 141 -19.75 -9.62 -15.13
CA PRO A 141 -20.54 -9.33 -16.32
C PRO A 141 -19.67 -9.34 -17.59
N PRO A 142 -20.13 -9.86 -18.73
CA PRO A 142 -19.34 -9.91 -19.97
C PRO A 142 -18.79 -8.53 -20.41
N ALA A 143 -19.53 -7.47 -20.15
CA ALA A 143 -19.07 -6.09 -20.44
C ALA A 143 -17.85 -5.65 -19.60
N VAL A 144 -17.52 -6.39 -18.54
CA VAL A 144 -16.35 -6.16 -17.70
C VAL A 144 -15.29 -7.21 -18.00
N ALA A 145 -15.68 -8.50 -17.96
CA ALA A 145 -14.75 -9.63 -18.12
C ALA A 145 -14.02 -9.66 -19.47
N ASP A 146 -14.69 -9.22 -20.54
CA ASP A 146 -14.15 -9.27 -21.91
C ASP A 146 -13.28 -8.05 -22.24
N TRP A 147 -13.36 -6.95 -21.47
CA TRP A 147 -12.81 -5.65 -21.85
C TRP A 147 -11.86 -5.03 -20.83
N GLU A 148 -11.98 -5.37 -19.57
CA GLU A 148 -11.14 -4.80 -18.52
C GLU A 148 -10.12 -5.81 -18.01
N PRO A 149 -8.90 -5.40 -17.61
CA PRO A 149 -7.88 -6.33 -17.15
C PRO A 149 -8.32 -7.06 -15.88
N SER A 150 -8.35 -8.39 -15.90
CA SER A 150 -8.76 -9.21 -14.76
C SER A 150 -7.92 -8.94 -13.51
N MET A 151 -6.62 -8.66 -13.67
CA MET A 151 -5.72 -8.32 -12.59
C MET A 151 -6.11 -7.03 -11.86
N ALA A 152 -6.87 -6.14 -12.49
CA ALA A 152 -7.34 -4.90 -11.86
C ALA A 152 -8.67 -5.09 -11.10
N LEU A 153 -9.29 -6.27 -11.19
CA LEU A 153 -10.60 -6.55 -10.62
C LEU A 153 -10.56 -7.65 -9.57
N VAL A 154 -9.91 -8.78 -9.91
CA VAL A 154 -10.04 -10.03 -9.18
C VAL A 154 -8.90 -10.22 -8.20
N ALA A 155 -9.24 -10.62 -6.98
CA ALA A 155 -8.27 -10.94 -5.94
C ALA A 155 -8.63 -12.26 -5.23
N GLU A 156 -7.60 -12.93 -4.73
CA GLU A 156 -7.72 -14.14 -3.90
C GLU A 156 -8.24 -13.83 -2.49
N GLN A 157 -8.42 -14.88 -1.67
CA GLN A 157 -8.91 -14.79 -0.28
C GLN A 157 -10.22 -14.01 -0.15
N ASP A 158 -11.22 -14.39 -0.94
CA ASP A 158 -12.52 -13.70 -1.00
C ASP A 158 -12.40 -12.22 -1.38
N GLY A 159 -11.43 -11.89 -2.26
CA GLY A 159 -11.16 -10.52 -2.69
C GLY A 159 -10.40 -9.68 -1.67
N PHE A 160 -9.86 -10.26 -0.60
CA PHE A 160 -9.35 -9.50 0.54
C PHE A 160 -7.82 -9.42 0.65
N ILE A 161 -7.08 -10.17 -0.18
CA ILE A 161 -5.62 -10.31 -0.07
C ILE A 161 -4.88 -8.94 -0.16
N HIS A 162 -5.28 -8.10 -1.10
CA HIS A 162 -4.65 -6.79 -1.28
C HIS A 162 -5.05 -5.81 -0.17
N LEU A 163 -6.30 -5.82 0.27
CA LEU A 163 -6.77 -5.00 1.39
C LEU A 163 -6.00 -5.33 2.68
N ASP A 164 -5.75 -6.61 2.93
CA ASP A 164 -4.93 -7.06 4.07
C ASP A 164 -3.48 -6.58 3.95
N LEU A 165 -2.85 -6.79 2.79
CA LEU A 165 -1.47 -6.38 2.54
C LEU A 165 -1.31 -4.86 2.70
N LEU A 166 -2.18 -4.08 2.06
CA LEU A 166 -2.13 -2.62 2.10
C LEU A 166 -2.29 -2.09 3.53
N THR A 167 -3.28 -2.59 4.26
CA THR A 167 -3.51 -2.20 5.67
C THR A 167 -2.32 -2.57 6.54
N ARG A 168 -1.69 -3.74 6.32
CA ARG A 168 -0.52 -4.19 7.08
C ARG A 168 0.70 -3.30 6.87
N ARG A 169 0.99 -2.92 5.60
CA ARG A 169 2.20 -2.18 5.25
C ARG A 169 2.05 -0.66 5.41
N ALA A 170 0.83 -0.13 5.33
CA ALA A 170 0.58 1.32 5.33
C ALA A 170 1.21 2.06 6.51
N ARG A 171 1.20 1.48 7.73
CA ARG A 171 1.76 2.15 8.91
C ARG A 171 3.25 2.46 8.81
N VAL A 172 4.00 1.68 8.03
CA VAL A 172 5.42 1.93 7.80
C VAL A 172 5.63 3.19 6.96
N TRP A 173 4.76 3.39 5.99
CA TRP A 173 4.89 4.43 4.98
C TRP A 173 4.25 5.76 5.40
N LEU A 174 3.14 5.68 6.14
CA LEU A 174 2.48 6.87 6.65
C LEU A 174 3.32 7.55 7.75
N ARG A 175 3.36 8.87 7.73
CA ARG A 175 3.86 9.66 8.86
C ARG A 175 2.89 9.56 10.06
N PRO A 176 3.31 9.95 11.28
CA PRO A 176 2.35 10.16 12.37
C PRO A 176 1.20 11.07 11.94
N SER A 177 -0.03 10.71 12.28
CA SER A 177 -1.27 11.36 11.85
C SER A 177 -1.59 11.26 10.35
N GLY A 178 -0.83 10.52 9.56
CA GLY A 178 -1.13 10.27 8.15
C GLY A 178 -2.34 9.35 7.96
N TRP A 179 -2.99 9.46 6.82
CA TRP A 179 -4.25 8.80 6.51
C TRP A 179 -4.09 7.66 5.51
N LEU A 180 -4.78 6.56 5.78
CA LEU A 180 -5.03 5.47 4.86
C LEU A 180 -6.46 5.56 4.35
N VAL A 181 -6.65 5.49 3.03
CA VAL A 181 -7.96 5.46 2.37
C VAL A 181 -7.99 4.28 1.40
N LEU A 182 -8.84 3.30 1.66
CA LEU A 182 -8.95 2.11 0.82
C LEU A 182 -10.37 1.92 0.32
N GLU A 183 -10.56 1.88 -1.00
CA GLU A 183 -11.79 1.42 -1.62
C GLU A 183 -11.93 -0.10 -1.46
N CYS A 184 -13.15 -0.59 -1.27
CA CYS A 184 -13.45 -2.02 -1.12
C CYS A 184 -14.89 -2.32 -1.51
N GLY A 185 -15.22 -3.60 -1.64
CA GLY A 185 -16.59 -4.04 -1.78
C GLY A 185 -17.42 -3.74 -0.52
N SER A 186 -18.72 -3.48 -0.69
CA SER A 186 -19.61 -3.15 0.42
C SER A 186 -19.61 -4.22 1.54
N GLU A 187 -19.56 -5.50 1.14
CA GLU A 187 -19.51 -6.63 2.07
C GLU A 187 -18.18 -6.72 2.84
N GLN A 188 -17.12 -6.07 2.34
CA GLN A 188 -15.78 -6.11 2.91
C GLN A 188 -15.53 -4.98 3.91
N THR A 189 -16.33 -3.92 3.89
CA THR A 189 -16.10 -2.69 4.67
C THR A 189 -15.98 -2.96 6.17
N SER A 190 -16.91 -3.75 6.74
CA SER A 190 -16.89 -4.08 8.18
C SER A 190 -15.65 -4.88 8.57
N ARG A 191 -15.21 -5.81 7.72
CA ARG A 191 -14.00 -6.61 7.95
C ARG A 191 -12.75 -5.73 7.86
N LEU A 192 -12.67 -4.84 6.87
CA LEU A 192 -11.55 -3.92 6.69
C LEU A 192 -11.46 -2.91 7.84
N HIS A 193 -12.59 -2.39 8.29
CA HIS A 193 -12.68 -1.52 9.47
C HIS A 193 -12.12 -2.20 10.73
N ALA A 194 -12.59 -3.40 11.03
CA ALA A 194 -12.09 -4.17 12.18
C ALA A 194 -10.60 -4.48 12.06
N LEU A 195 -10.12 -4.81 10.85
CA LEU A 195 -8.71 -5.07 10.59
C LEU A 195 -7.85 -3.82 10.83
N ALA A 196 -8.28 -2.65 10.37
CA ALA A 196 -7.55 -1.41 10.59
C ALA A 196 -7.39 -1.10 12.09
N ILE A 197 -8.46 -1.27 12.87
CA ILE A 197 -8.42 -1.13 14.34
C ILE A 197 -7.44 -2.15 14.94
N ALA A 198 -7.54 -3.42 14.56
CA ALA A 198 -6.66 -4.47 15.08
C ALA A 198 -5.17 -4.22 14.76
N ARG A 199 -4.89 -3.49 13.68
CA ARG A 199 -3.54 -3.08 13.28
C ARG A 199 -3.09 -1.76 13.90
N GLY A 200 -3.88 -1.21 14.83
CA GLY A 200 -3.52 -0.04 15.61
C GLY A 200 -3.68 1.28 14.86
N PHE A 201 -4.56 1.35 13.86
CA PHE A 201 -5.05 2.62 13.36
C PHE A 201 -6.10 3.19 14.30
N GLU A 202 -6.24 4.49 14.32
CA GLU A 202 -7.27 5.25 15.04
C GLU A 202 -8.14 6.05 14.07
N ASP A 203 -9.22 6.65 14.58
CA ASP A 203 -10.20 7.40 13.77
C ASP A 203 -10.69 6.59 12.55
N VAL A 204 -10.86 5.27 12.74
CA VAL A 204 -11.29 4.38 11.67
C VAL A 204 -12.76 4.62 11.38
N THR A 205 -13.08 5.00 10.15
CA THR A 205 -14.45 5.25 9.69
C THR A 205 -14.67 4.61 8.32
N GLY A 206 -15.93 4.36 7.99
CA GLY A 206 -16.35 3.97 6.65
C GLY A 206 -17.00 5.15 5.92
N GLY A 207 -17.03 5.07 4.60
CA GLY A 207 -17.76 6.00 3.76
C GLY A 207 -18.61 5.29 2.73
N ASP A 208 -19.74 5.92 2.39
CA ASP A 208 -20.71 5.39 1.44
C ASP A 208 -20.55 6.09 0.07
N ASP A 209 -20.90 5.37 -0.99
CA ASP A 209 -21.05 5.95 -2.31
C ASP A 209 -22.36 6.75 -2.45
N LEU A 210 -22.58 7.34 -3.62
CA LEU A 210 -23.80 8.13 -3.89
C LEU A 210 -25.09 7.30 -3.86
N SER A 211 -25.01 5.98 -3.89
CA SER A 211 -26.15 5.08 -3.74
C SER A 211 -26.46 4.73 -2.28
N GLY A 212 -25.59 5.11 -1.35
CA GLY A 212 -25.63 4.76 0.06
C GLY A 212 -25.04 3.38 0.38
N ALA A 213 -24.30 2.78 -0.54
CA ALA A 213 -23.56 1.55 -0.28
C ALA A 213 -22.17 1.88 0.27
N SER A 214 -21.77 1.20 1.35
CA SER A 214 -20.44 1.38 1.93
C SER A 214 -19.35 0.96 0.92
N ARG A 215 -18.35 1.82 0.69
CA ARG A 215 -17.37 1.66 -0.40
C ARG A 215 -15.93 1.81 0.00
N PHE A 216 -15.65 2.42 1.12
CA PHE A 216 -14.27 2.64 1.53
C PHE A 216 -14.12 2.72 3.04
N VAL A 217 -12.90 2.50 3.47
CA VAL A 217 -12.48 2.69 4.86
C VAL A 217 -11.36 3.74 4.90
N VAL A 218 -11.49 4.63 5.87
CA VAL A 218 -10.50 5.64 6.21
C VAL A 218 -9.96 5.32 7.59
N ALA A 219 -8.65 5.43 7.76
CA ALA A 219 -8.00 5.14 9.03
C ALA A 219 -6.79 6.08 9.22
N ARG A 220 -6.56 6.56 10.44
CA ARG A 220 -5.46 7.45 10.75
C ARG A 220 -4.36 6.71 11.51
N LYS A 221 -3.12 6.91 11.11
CA LYS A 221 -1.98 6.45 11.91
C LYS A 221 -1.88 7.30 13.19
N PRO A 222 -1.73 6.69 14.39
CA PRO A 222 -1.58 7.44 15.62
C PRO A 222 -0.46 8.47 15.60
N ILE A 223 -0.63 9.57 16.34
CA ILE A 223 0.40 10.62 16.49
C ILE A 223 1.64 10.03 17.17
N ASP A 224 1.42 9.29 18.26
CA ASP A 224 2.47 8.66 19.06
C ASP A 224 2.59 7.18 18.68
N ASP A 225 3.07 6.90 17.47
CA ASP A 225 3.34 5.52 17.04
C ASP A 225 4.67 5.01 17.62
N VAL A 226 4.70 4.85 18.93
CA VAL A 226 5.86 4.36 19.69
C VAL A 226 6.35 3.01 19.13
N ALA A 227 5.43 2.11 18.79
CA ALA A 227 5.78 0.80 18.25
C ALA A 227 6.51 0.90 16.90
N ASN A 228 6.06 1.77 16.00
CA ASN A 228 6.72 1.98 14.71
C ASN A 228 8.05 2.72 14.84
N SER A 229 8.11 3.73 15.71
CA SER A 229 9.36 4.44 16.01
C SER A 229 10.41 3.50 16.60
N GLN A 230 10.01 2.62 17.52
CA GLN A 230 10.87 1.59 18.08
C GLN A 230 11.32 0.57 17.04
N ARG A 231 10.42 0.16 16.14
CA ARG A 231 10.75 -0.76 15.04
C ARG A 231 11.77 -0.15 14.08
N LEU A 232 11.57 1.09 13.62
CA LEU A 232 12.50 1.78 12.75
C LEU A 232 13.87 1.99 13.41
N ALA A 233 13.89 2.35 14.69
CA ALA A 233 15.13 2.45 15.46
C ALA A 233 15.85 1.09 15.58
N ALA A 234 15.09 0.01 15.77
CA ALA A 234 15.63 -1.34 15.83
C ALA A 234 16.20 -1.81 14.49
N GLU A 235 15.50 -1.54 13.37
CA GLU A 235 15.99 -1.83 12.02
C GLU A 235 17.28 -1.07 11.72
N GLN A 236 17.33 0.22 12.05
CA GLN A 236 18.53 1.02 11.85
C GLN A 236 19.70 0.52 12.71
N ALA A 237 19.46 0.17 13.97
CA ALA A 237 20.45 -0.41 14.86
C ALA A 237 21.02 -1.73 14.28
N LEU A 238 20.16 -2.62 13.79
CA LEU A 238 20.58 -3.87 13.14
C LEU A 238 21.41 -3.61 11.87
N ARG A 239 21.03 -2.64 11.04
CA ARG A 239 21.80 -2.25 9.84
C ARG A 239 23.19 -1.67 10.21
N ASN A 240 23.31 -1.04 11.35
CA ASN A 240 24.57 -0.50 11.88
C ASN A 240 25.44 -1.56 12.58
N GLY A 241 25.04 -2.82 12.62
CA GLY A 241 25.73 -3.89 13.33
C GLY A 241 25.52 -3.89 14.85
N GLU A 242 24.53 -3.15 15.33
CA GLU A 242 24.19 -3.09 16.76
C GLU A 242 23.28 -4.26 17.16
N LEU A 243 23.22 -4.53 18.46
CA LEU A 243 22.33 -5.53 19.03
C LEU A 243 20.98 -4.91 19.40
N VAL A 244 19.90 -5.63 19.14
CA VAL A 244 18.54 -5.20 19.47
C VAL A 244 17.87 -6.24 20.35
N VAL A 245 17.21 -5.78 21.43
CA VAL A 245 16.33 -6.62 22.24
C VAL A 245 14.89 -6.45 21.74
N ALA A 246 14.29 -7.53 21.29
CA ALA A 246 12.91 -7.52 20.81
C ALA A 246 12.05 -8.54 21.55
N PRO A 247 10.74 -8.26 21.73
CA PRO A 247 9.81 -9.24 22.28
C PRO A 247 9.66 -10.41 21.31
N THR A 248 9.53 -11.62 21.87
CA THR A 248 9.13 -12.82 21.15
C THR A 248 7.87 -13.40 21.82
N ASP A 249 7.39 -14.50 21.33
CA ASP A 249 6.23 -15.23 21.88
C ASP A 249 6.45 -15.74 23.32
N THR A 250 7.70 -15.89 23.74
CA THR A 250 8.05 -16.45 25.07
C THR A 250 8.82 -15.47 25.94
N LEU A 251 10.03 -15.10 25.55
CA LEU A 251 10.95 -14.22 26.30
C LEU A 251 11.62 -13.22 25.34
N PRO A 252 12.02 -12.03 25.84
CA PRO A 252 12.75 -11.09 25.01
C PRO A 252 13.98 -11.71 24.34
N GLY A 253 14.04 -11.61 23.00
CA GLY A 253 15.14 -12.10 22.19
C GLY A 253 16.21 -11.03 21.94
N LEU A 254 17.48 -11.43 21.91
CA LEU A 254 18.58 -10.59 21.47
C LEU A 254 18.84 -10.88 19.99
N LEU A 255 18.68 -9.86 19.15
CA LEU A 255 18.80 -9.93 17.69
C LEU A 255 20.10 -9.29 17.23
N ALA A 256 20.71 -9.86 16.18
CA ALA A 256 21.85 -9.33 15.45
C ALA A 256 21.62 -9.56 13.95
N SER A 257 22.17 -8.72 13.09
CA SER A 257 22.19 -8.98 11.65
C SER A 257 23.05 -10.21 11.36
N TYR A 258 22.49 -11.23 10.74
CA TYR A 258 23.25 -12.46 10.38
C TYR A 258 24.30 -12.20 9.28
N ALA A 259 24.13 -11.13 8.50
CA ALA A 259 25.09 -10.71 7.47
C ALA A 259 26.31 -9.97 8.04
N ASP A 260 26.29 -9.62 9.33
CA ASP A 260 27.37 -8.94 10.04
C ASP A 260 28.00 -9.87 11.09
N GLU A 261 29.15 -10.44 10.76
CA GLU A 261 29.88 -11.39 11.63
C GLU A 261 30.23 -10.75 13.00
N ALA A 262 30.60 -9.47 13.02
CA ALA A 262 30.94 -8.76 14.25
C ALA A 262 29.71 -8.58 15.16
N ALA A 263 28.54 -8.29 14.58
CA ALA A 263 27.26 -8.24 15.30
C ALA A 263 26.87 -9.61 15.87
N VAL A 264 27.00 -10.66 15.08
CA VAL A 264 26.75 -12.04 15.54
C VAL A 264 27.65 -12.40 16.70
N MET A 265 28.96 -12.16 16.60
CA MET A 265 29.93 -12.42 17.66
C MET A 265 29.63 -11.60 18.93
N SER A 266 29.14 -10.36 18.76
CA SER A 266 28.73 -9.54 19.89
C SER A 266 27.52 -10.11 20.62
N SER A 267 26.58 -10.77 19.90
CA SER A 267 25.44 -11.44 20.51
C SER A 267 25.84 -12.64 21.38
N TYR A 268 26.83 -13.41 20.95
CA TYR A 268 27.40 -14.51 21.75
C TYR A 268 28.04 -14.00 23.04
N ARG A 269 28.85 -12.93 22.94
CA ARG A 269 29.51 -12.31 24.10
C ARG A 269 28.47 -11.73 25.08
N ALA A 270 27.44 -11.04 24.59
CA ALA A 270 26.40 -10.44 25.42
C ALA A 270 25.60 -11.49 26.22
N LYS A 271 25.51 -12.74 25.74
CA LYS A 271 24.83 -13.85 26.42
C LYS A 271 25.78 -14.82 27.12
N ASP A 272 27.10 -14.56 27.14
CA ASP A 272 28.12 -15.48 27.62
C ASP A 272 27.95 -16.89 27.06
N ARG A 273 27.64 -16.97 25.76
CA ARG A 273 27.30 -18.22 25.08
C ARG A 273 28.53 -18.80 24.35
N PRO A 274 28.81 -20.11 24.48
CA PRO A 274 29.86 -20.76 23.71
C PRO A 274 29.59 -20.68 22.20
N PHE A 275 30.61 -20.40 21.39
CA PHE A 275 30.48 -20.23 19.94
C PHE A 275 30.08 -21.51 19.19
N GLU A 276 30.28 -22.68 19.81
CA GLU A 276 29.88 -23.97 19.28
C GLU A 276 28.36 -24.22 19.39
N GLN A 277 27.65 -23.42 20.15
CA GLN A 277 26.19 -23.53 20.29
C GLN A 277 25.49 -22.73 19.20
N PRO A 278 24.71 -23.37 18.31
CA PRO A 278 24.04 -22.67 17.24
C PRO A 278 23.00 -21.69 17.80
N VAL A 279 22.78 -20.59 17.06
CA VAL A 279 21.69 -19.63 17.31
C VAL A 279 20.64 -19.76 16.22
N PRO A 280 19.36 -19.57 16.52
CA PRO A 280 18.30 -19.56 15.51
C PRO A 280 18.48 -18.34 14.59
N ILE A 281 18.20 -18.52 13.32
CA ILE A 281 18.10 -17.43 12.35
C ILE A 281 16.63 -17.21 12.06
N LEU A 282 16.18 -15.97 12.21
CA LEU A 282 14.84 -15.53 11.82
C LEU A 282 14.86 -15.15 10.34
N VAL A 283 13.91 -15.66 9.60
CA VAL A 283 13.75 -15.40 8.15
C VAL A 283 12.37 -14.85 7.88
N SER A 284 12.24 -14.07 6.82
CA SER A 284 10.97 -13.47 6.41
C SER A 284 10.03 -14.44 5.69
N GLY A 285 10.54 -15.58 5.25
CA GLY A 285 9.79 -16.61 4.54
C GLY A 285 10.66 -17.74 4.04
N ILE A 286 10.03 -18.72 3.39
CA ILE A 286 10.67 -19.93 2.81
C ILE A 286 11.78 -19.57 1.83
N GLU A 287 11.57 -18.65 0.92
CA GLU A 287 12.54 -18.24 -0.09
C GLU A 287 13.87 -17.77 0.53
N GLN A 288 13.80 -17.01 1.62
CA GLN A 288 14.98 -16.59 2.37
C GLN A 288 15.63 -17.76 3.12
N ALA A 289 14.84 -18.68 3.66
CA ALA A 289 15.37 -19.87 4.33
C ALA A 289 16.16 -20.77 3.35
N GLU A 290 15.67 -20.98 2.14
CA GLU A 290 16.32 -21.77 1.09
C GLU A 290 17.66 -21.19 0.66
N GLN A 291 17.84 -19.88 0.72
CA GLN A 291 19.12 -19.22 0.44
C GLN A 291 20.17 -19.45 1.53
N LEU A 292 19.76 -19.76 2.73
CA LEU A 292 20.63 -19.88 3.91
C LEU A 292 20.93 -21.31 4.31
N VAL A 293 20.01 -22.24 4.06
CA VAL A 293 20.12 -23.65 4.47
C VAL A 293 19.51 -24.58 3.42
N VAL A 294 19.95 -25.85 3.44
CA VAL A 294 19.31 -26.91 2.64
C VAL A 294 18.10 -27.43 3.44
N LEU A 295 16.90 -27.13 2.96
CA LEU A 295 15.67 -27.65 3.55
C LEU A 295 15.48 -29.11 3.17
N ASN A 296 15.11 -29.96 4.14
CA ASN A 296 14.69 -31.33 3.90
C ASN A 296 13.16 -31.44 3.83
N ASP A 297 12.64 -32.57 3.33
CA ASP A 297 11.19 -32.78 3.15
C ASP A 297 10.35 -32.54 4.42
N LYS A 298 10.93 -32.81 5.61
CA LYS A 298 10.23 -32.57 6.89
C LYS A 298 10.17 -31.09 7.27
N ALA A 299 11.19 -30.31 6.88
CA ALA A 299 11.21 -28.88 7.13
C ALA A 299 10.24 -28.14 6.20
N GLY A 300 10.09 -28.61 4.95
CA GLY A 300 9.10 -28.07 4.02
C GLY A 300 7.68 -28.14 4.53
N VAL A 301 7.29 -29.30 5.06
CA VAL A 301 5.90 -29.52 5.61
C VAL A 301 5.60 -28.67 6.86
N LEU A 302 6.61 -28.24 7.61
CA LEU A 302 6.42 -27.40 8.81
C LEU A 302 6.33 -25.89 8.49
N LEU A 303 6.63 -25.51 7.24
CA LEU A 303 6.66 -24.12 6.78
C LEU A 303 5.46 -23.75 5.88
N GLU A 304 4.65 -24.74 5.46
CA GLU A 304 3.33 -24.58 4.85
C GLU A 304 2.26 -24.26 5.93
#